data_c0c2b09d74c0267a51745a207192a725
#
_entry.id   c0c2b09d74c0267a51745a207192a725
#
_cell.length_a   1.000
_cell.length_b   1.000
_cell.length_c   1.000
_cell.angle_alpha   90.00
_cell.angle_beta   90.00
_cell.angle_gamma   90.00
#
_symmetry.space_group_name_H-M   'P 1'
#
loop_
_entity.id
_entity.type
_entity.pdbx_description
1 polymer ?
#
loop_
_entity_poly.entity_id
_entity_poly.type
_entity_poly.pdbx_seq_one_letter_code
_entity_poly.pdbx_strand_id
1 'polypeptide(L)'
;ILFHCNAGKDRAGVATTLILEAVGVDREVIMEEFLLTNELARTQKKSELVARSRRNTGTNRSRSPSAEAWFPIIGVQSEMLEAFYASVEEDYGSIDGYLAAIGVDQEKRNELVESLTVEDDQLAMGE
;
A
#
# COMPACT_ATOMS: atom_id res chain seq x y z
N ILE A 1 8.05 -2.18 -13.96
CA ILE A 1 8.71 -2.50 -12.68
C ILE A 1 7.72 -3.26 -11.81
N LEU A 2 8.15 -4.36 -11.18
CA LEU A 2 7.39 -5.10 -10.19
C LEU A 2 8.11 -5.01 -8.84
N PHE A 3 7.41 -4.60 -7.79
CA PHE A 3 7.91 -4.64 -6.43
C PHE A 3 6.93 -5.39 -5.51
N HIS A 4 7.44 -6.02 -4.49
CA HIS A 4 6.63 -6.75 -3.52
C HIS A 4 7.31 -6.82 -2.15
N CYS A 5 6.53 -7.06 -1.11
CA CYS A 5 7.04 -7.50 0.18
C CYS A 5 6.57 -8.94 0.47
N ASN A 6 6.70 -9.42 1.69
CA ASN A 6 6.30 -10.79 2.02
C ASN A 6 4.80 -11.04 1.85
N ALA A 7 3.96 -10.13 2.33
CA ALA A 7 2.48 -10.23 2.24
C ALA A 7 1.88 -9.35 1.12
N GLY A 8 2.65 -8.45 0.51
CA GLY A 8 2.18 -7.54 -0.53
C GLY A 8 1.25 -6.43 -0.04
N LYS A 9 1.18 -6.16 1.26
CA LYS A 9 0.23 -5.18 1.84
C LYS A 9 0.90 -4.05 2.62
N ASP A 10 1.67 -4.31 3.66
CA ASP A 10 2.19 -3.29 4.57
C ASP A 10 3.30 -2.46 3.92
N ARG A 11 4.49 -3.04 3.73
CA ARG A 11 5.64 -2.35 3.12
C ARG A 11 5.40 -2.00 1.65
N ALA A 12 4.72 -2.86 0.91
CA ALA A 12 4.32 -2.57 -0.47
C ALA A 12 3.30 -1.44 -0.50
N GLY A 13 2.32 -1.39 0.43
CA GLY A 13 1.36 -0.30 0.57
C GLY A 13 2.05 1.04 0.84
N VAL A 14 3.01 1.10 1.77
CA VAL A 14 3.80 2.32 2.03
C VAL A 14 4.59 2.75 0.79
N ALA A 15 5.22 1.82 0.07
CA ALA A 15 5.93 2.14 -1.16
C ALA A 15 4.99 2.69 -2.25
N THR A 16 3.80 2.09 -2.41
CA THR A 16 2.76 2.61 -3.32
C THR A 16 2.33 4.02 -2.90
N THR A 17 2.07 4.25 -1.62
CA THR A 17 1.75 5.58 -1.08
C THR A 17 2.80 6.62 -1.47
N LEU A 18 4.08 6.32 -1.29
CA LEU A 18 5.16 7.25 -1.63
C LEU A 18 5.24 7.53 -3.13
N ILE A 19 4.99 6.54 -3.97
CA ILE A 19 4.94 6.74 -5.43
C ILE A 19 3.76 7.65 -5.81
N LEU A 20 2.58 7.39 -5.27
CA LEU A 20 1.37 8.18 -5.52
C LEU A 20 1.52 9.62 -5.02
N GLU A 21 2.08 9.84 -3.83
CA GLU A 21 2.44 11.18 -3.32
C GLU A 21 3.46 11.88 -4.23
N ALA A 22 4.47 11.17 -4.70
CA ALA A 22 5.50 11.74 -5.58
C ALA A 22 4.91 12.26 -6.91
N VAL A 23 3.86 11.61 -7.42
CA VAL A 23 3.18 12.04 -8.66
C VAL A 23 1.96 12.95 -8.39
N GLY A 24 1.70 13.31 -7.13
CA GLY A 24 0.71 14.32 -6.77
C GLY A 24 -0.73 13.82 -6.67
N VAL A 25 -0.95 12.54 -6.38
CA VAL A 25 -2.29 12.00 -6.13
C VAL A 25 -2.79 12.46 -4.77
N ASP A 26 -4.08 12.80 -4.69
CA ASP A 26 -4.73 13.24 -3.46
C ASP A 26 -4.72 12.16 -2.37
N ARG A 27 -4.47 12.56 -1.11
CA ARG A 27 -4.38 11.64 0.04
C ARG A 27 -5.64 10.80 0.27
N GLU A 28 -6.82 11.32 -0.06
CA GLU A 28 -8.06 10.55 0.02
C GLU A 28 -8.04 9.36 -0.92
N VAL A 29 -7.61 9.57 -2.17
CA VAL A 29 -7.45 8.52 -3.19
C VAL A 29 -6.39 7.52 -2.78
N ILE A 30 -5.27 7.99 -2.22
CA ILE A 30 -4.20 7.12 -1.69
C ILE A 30 -4.72 6.23 -0.55
N MET A 31 -5.53 6.79 0.35
CA MET A 31 -6.13 6.04 1.44
C MET A 31 -7.12 4.98 0.92
N GLU A 32 -7.95 5.32 -0.06
CA GLU A 32 -8.87 4.36 -0.71
C GLU A 32 -8.10 3.22 -1.36
N GLU A 33 -7.05 3.50 -2.11
CA GLU A 33 -6.17 2.50 -2.73
C GLU A 33 -5.51 1.59 -1.68
N PHE A 34 -4.99 2.16 -0.60
CA PHE A 34 -4.41 1.39 0.49
C PHE A 34 -5.42 0.41 1.11
N LEU A 35 -6.65 0.88 1.37
CA LEU A 35 -7.73 0.09 1.96
C LEU A 35 -8.33 -0.94 0.99
N LEU A 36 -8.15 -0.79 -0.33
CA LEU A 36 -8.59 -1.76 -1.34
C LEU A 36 -8.00 -3.16 -1.10
N THR A 37 -6.84 -3.24 -0.45
CA THR A 37 -6.26 -4.49 0.05
C THR A 37 -7.26 -5.34 0.85
N ASN A 38 -8.14 -4.72 1.62
CA ASN A 38 -9.14 -5.41 2.44
C ASN A 38 -10.21 -6.09 1.58
N GLU A 39 -10.59 -5.50 0.46
CA GLU A 39 -11.56 -6.08 -0.47
C GLU A 39 -10.96 -7.29 -1.20
N LEU A 40 -9.73 -7.14 -1.68
CA LEU A 40 -8.99 -8.22 -2.32
C LEU A 40 -8.75 -9.40 -1.35
N ALA A 41 -8.43 -9.11 -0.09
CA ALA A 41 -8.28 -10.12 0.96
C ALA A 41 -9.59 -10.86 1.29
N ARG A 42 -10.75 -10.21 1.13
CA ARG A 42 -12.07 -10.84 1.31
C ARG A 42 -12.44 -11.77 0.16
N THR A 43 -12.04 -11.44 -1.06
CA THR A 43 -12.34 -12.23 -2.27
C THR A 43 -11.45 -13.46 -2.39
N GLN A 44 -10.21 -13.40 -1.90
CA GLN A 44 -9.39 -14.60 -1.75
C GLN A 44 -10.02 -15.51 -0.70
N LYS A 45 -10.34 -16.75 -1.10
CA LYS A 45 -10.98 -17.73 -0.19
C LYS A 45 -10.24 -17.75 1.14
N LYS A 46 -10.92 -17.33 2.22
CA LYS A 46 -10.40 -17.35 3.62
C LYS A 46 -9.64 -18.64 3.95
N SER A 47 -10.06 -19.78 3.36
CA SER A 47 -9.45 -21.09 3.52
C SER A 47 -8.00 -21.17 2.99
N GLU A 48 -7.66 -20.49 1.90
CA GLU A 48 -6.31 -20.56 1.32
C GLU A 48 -5.31 -19.71 2.09
N LEU A 49 -5.71 -18.51 2.53
CA LEU A 49 -4.88 -17.64 3.37
C LEU A 49 -4.59 -18.29 4.73
N VAL A 50 -5.62 -18.86 5.37
CA VAL A 50 -5.48 -19.61 6.62
C VAL A 50 -4.61 -20.85 6.42
N ALA A 51 -4.78 -21.60 5.33
CA ALA A 51 -3.96 -22.79 5.03
C ALA A 51 -2.49 -22.42 4.76
N ARG A 52 -2.22 -21.29 4.12
CA ARG A 52 -0.86 -20.76 3.86
C ARG A 52 -0.19 -20.27 5.14
N SER A 53 -0.92 -19.57 6.00
CA SER A 53 -0.43 -19.11 7.30
C SER A 53 -0.11 -20.29 8.24
N ARG A 54 -0.95 -21.33 8.25
CA ARG A 54 -0.72 -22.56 9.04
C ARG A 54 0.52 -23.32 8.61
N ARG A 55 0.85 -23.33 7.33
CA ARG A 55 2.09 -23.96 6.83
C ARG A 55 3.34 -23.23 7.30
N ASN A 56 3.27 -21.91 7.43
CA ASN A 56 4.42 -21.08 7.81
C ASN A 56 4.69 -21.00 9.33
N THR A 57 3.68 -21.21 10.17
CA THR A 57 3.79 -20.97 11.62
C THR A 57 3.90 -22.23 12.48
N GLY A 58 3.75 -23.42 11.90
CA GLY A 58 3.92 -24.70 12.62
C GLY A 58 2.98 -24.91 13.83
N THR A 59 1.92 -24.12 13.95
CA THR A 59 1.03 -24.12 15.09
C THR A 59 0.01 -25.27 15.08
N ASN A 60 -0.11 -25.90 16.24
CA ASN A 60 -0.93 -27.07 16.51
C ASN A 60 -2.43 -26.82 16.24
N ARG A 61 -3.10 -27.81 15.65
CA ARG A 61 -4.45 -27.80 15.06
C ARG A 61 -5.63 -27.47 15.97
N SER A 62 -5.48 -27.36 17.29
CA SER A 62 -6.60 -27.33 18.23
C SER A 62 -7.18 -25.94 18.55
N ARG A 63 -6.56 -24.85 18.08
CA ARG A 63 -7.06 -23.48 18.27
C ARG A 63 -6.93 -22.68 16.97
N SER A 64 -7.91 -22.79 16.09
CA SER A 64 -8.03 -21.85 14.96
C SER A 64 -8.56 -20.51 15.51
N PRO A 65 -7.81 -19.41 15.38
CA PRO A 65 -8.33 -18.09 15.73
C PRO A 65 -9.60 -17.76 14.93
N SER A 66 -10.49 -16.94 15.48
CA SER A 66 -11.65 -16.43 14.74
C SER A 66 -11.23 -15.62 13.52
N ALA A 67 -12.14 -15.42 12.57
CA ALA A 67 -11.86 -14.59 11.39
C ALA A 67 -11.44 -13.16 11.78
N GLU A 68 -11.99 -12.62 12.89
CA GLU A 68 -11.67 -11.32 13.44
C GLU A 68 -10.24 -11.26 13.99
N ALA A 69 -9.77 -12.34 14.63
CA ALA A 69 -8.39 -12.43 15.13
C ALA A 69 -7.35 -12.49 13.99
N TRP A 70 -7.75 -12.88 12.76
CA TRP A 70 -6.87 -12.89 11.59
C TRP A 70 -6.84 -11.56 10.84
N PHE A 71 -7.86 -10.71 11.02
CA PHE A 71 -7.98 -9.46 10.25
C PHE A 71 -6.74 -8.55 10.36
N PRO A 72 -6.13 -8.33 11.55
CA PRO A 72 -4.90 -7.54 11.67
C PRO A 72 -3.72 -8.13 10.90
N ILE A 73 -3.75 -9.45 10.62
CA ILE A 73 -2.67 -10.15 9.92
C ILE A 73 -2.87 -10.11 8.40
N ILE A 74 -4.11 -10.19 7.93
CA ILE A 74 -4.44 -10.28 6.49
C ILE A 74 -4.95 -8.97 5.89
N GLY A 75 -5.46 -8.06 6.70
CA GLY A 75 -5.97 -6.74 6.31
C GLY A 75 -4.98 -5.61 6.59
N VAL A 76 -5.42 -4.41 6.26
CA VAL A 76 -4.80 -3.14 6.63
C VAL A 76 -5.83 -2.24 7.30
N GLN A 77 -5.38 -1.25 8.06
CA GLN A 77 -6.22 -0.27 8.76
C GLN A 77 -5.76 1.14 8.39
N SER A 78 -6.68 2.09 8.33
CA SER A 78 -6.37 3.50 8.01
C SER A 78 -5.32 4.07 8.96
N GLU A 79 -5.40 3.70 10.25
CA GLU A 79 -4.49 4.13 11.31
C GLU A 79 -3.02 3.78 11.02
N MET A 80 -2.77 2.72 10.21
CA MET A 80 -1.42 2.35 9.80
C MET A 80 -0.82 3.39 8.86
N LEU A 81 -1.61 3.86 7.90
CA LEU A 81 -1.18 4.89 6.96
C LEU A 81 -1.14 6.27 7.62
N GLU A 82 -2.09 6.58 8.51
CA GLU A 82 -2.10 7.79 9.31
C GLU A 82 -0.86 7.89 10.21
N ALA A 83 -0.47 6.78 10.87
CA ALA A 83 0.74 6.72 11.68
C ALA A 83 2.01 6.91 10.84
N PHE A 84 2.04 6.37 9.61
CA PHE A 84 3.13 6.60 8.66
C PHE A 84 3.24 8.11 8.33
N TYR A 85 2.15 8.77 7.97
CA TYR A 85 2.16 10.21 7.69
C TYR A 85 2.61 11.03 8.91
N ALA A 86 2.08 10.72 10.09
CA ALA A 86 2.45 11.41 11.32
C ALA A 86 3.96 11.29 11.62
N SER A 87 4.54 10.09 11.45
CA SER A 87 5.97 9.88 11.64
C SER A 87 6.81 10.66 10.63
N VAL A 88 6.39 10.69 9.36
CA VAL A 88 7.09 11.48 8.32
C VAL A 88 7.01 12.97 8.59
N GLU A 89 5.84 13.46 9.04
CA GLU A 89 5.67 14.87 9.40
C GLU A 89 6.50 15.27 10.61
N GLU A 90 6.63 14.39 11.62
CA GLU A 90 7.48 14.61 12.80
C GLU A 90 8.97 14.67 12.43
N ASP A 91 9.46 13.74 11.60
CA ASP A 91 10.89 13.59 11.29
C ASP A 91 11.38 14.52 10.18
N TYR A 92 10.52 14.83 9.19
CA TYR A 92 10.89 15.54 7.95
C TYR A 92 10.04 16.80 7.68
N GLY A 93 9.07 17.09 8.53
CA GLY A 93 8.17 18.24 8.40
C GLY A 93 7.06 18.08 7.35
N SER A 94 7.24 17.24 6.34
CA SER A 94 6.25 16.93 5.30
C SER A 94 6.66 15.72 4.46
N ILE A 95 5.71 15.18 3.68
CA ILE A 95 6.01 14.16 2.67
C ILE A 95 7.00 14.70 1.63
N ASP A 96 6.86 15.95 1.20
CA ASP A 96 7.80 16.56 0.25
C ASP A 96 9.22 16.65 0.83
N GLY A 97 9.33 16.99 2.12
CA GLY A 97 10.60 16.98 2.85
C GLY A 97 11.25 15.59 2.89
N TYR A 98 10.44 14.58 3.16
CA TYR A 98 10.91 13.19 3.13
C TYR A 98 11.34 12.74 1.74
N LEU A 99 10.53 12.99 0.71
CA LEU A 99 10.86 12.66 -0.67
C LEU A 99 12.18 13.32 -1.12
N ALA A 100 12.36 14.60 -0.79
CA ALA A 100 13.61 15.31 -1.07
C ALA A 100 14.81 14.68 -0.31
N ALA A 101 14.62 14.31 0.95
CA ALA A 101 15.67 13.70 1.78
C ALA A 101 16.14 12.34 1.24
N ILE A 102 15.25 11.55 0.64
CA ILE A 102 15.60 10.28 -0.01
C ILE A 102 16.05 10.43 -1.47
N GLY A 103 16.18 11.68 -1.96
CA GLY A 103 16.67 12.00 -3.28
C GLY A 103 15.62 11.99 -4.40
N VAL A 104 14.33 12.03 -4.06
CA VAL A 104 13.21 12.24 -4.99
C VAL A 104 12.86 13.73 -5.00
N ASP A 105 13.71 14.50 -5.68
CA ASP A 105 13.53 15.94 -5.87
C ASP A 105 12.47 16.26 -6.93
N GLN A 106 12.23 17.55 -7.19
CA GLN A 106 11.19 17.98 -8.13
C GLN A 106 11.47 17.52 -9.57
N GLU A 107 12.72 17.42 -9.98
CA GLU A 107 13.09 16.94 -11.32
C GLU A 107 12.68 15.47 -11.49
N LYS A 108 13.03 14.60 -10.52
CA LYS A 108 12.63 13.19 -10.51
C LYS A 108 11.12 13.00 -10.38
N ARG A 109 10.44 13.86 -9.63
CA ARG A 109 8.97 13.82 -9.55
C ARG A 109 8.34 14.12 -10.91
N ASN A 110 8.86 15.09 -11.66
CA ASN A 110 8.37 15.40 -13.00
C ASN A 110 8.61 14.22 -13.97
N GLU A 111 9.77 13.58 -13.91
CA GLU A 111 10.06 12.36 -14.68
C GLU A 111 9.10 11.21 -14.33
N LEU A 112 8.75 11.05 -13.05
CA LEU A 112 7.76 10.04 -12.60
C LEU A 112 6.37 10.36 -13.14
N VAL A 113 5.93 11.61 -13.08
CA VAL A 113 4.65 12.04 -13.66
C VAL A 113 4.62 11.71 -15.16
N GLU A 114 5.64 12.11 -15.93
CA GLU A 114 5.71 11.84 -17.36
C GLU A 114 5.68 10.34 -17.69
N SER A 115 6.32 9.51 -16.86
CA SER A 115 6.43 8.07 -17.12
C SER A 115 5.26 7.23 -16.60
N LEU A 116 4.51 7.73 -15.61
CA LEU A 116 3.46 6.97 -14.93
C LEU A 116 2.04 7.48 -15.20
N THR A 117 1.91 8.68 -15.80
CA THR A 117 0.61 9.24 -16.17
C THR A 117 0.45 9.27 -17.70
N VAL A 118 -0.80 9.25 -18.14
CA VAL A 118 -1.18 9.44 -19.55
C VAL A 118 -2.05 10.68 -19.65
N GLU A 119 -1.91 11.43 -20.75
CA GLU A 119 -2.82 12.54 -21.03
C GLU A 119 -4.23 12.00 -21.34
N ASP A 120 -5.26 12.72 -20.90
CA ASP A 120 -6.68 12.31 -21.05
C ASP A 120 -7.06 12.00 -22.52
N ASP A 121 -6.42 12.66 -23.50
CA ASP A 121 -6.63 12.39 -24.93
C ASP A 121 -6.23 10.97 -25.36
N GLN A 122 -5.36 10.29 -24.62
CA GLN A 122 -4.94 8.91 -24.94
C GLN A 122 -5.92 7.87 -24.38
N LEU A 123 -6.66 8.20 -23.32
CA LEU A 123 -7.67 7.31 -22.74
C LEU A 123 -8.92 7.19 -23.63
N ALA A 124 -9.25 8.24 -24.38
CA ALA A 124 -10.41 8.28 -25.29
C ALA A 124 -10.23 7.47 -26.58
N MET A 125 -9.03 7.02 -26.91
CA MET A 125 -8.71 6.29 -28.16
C MET A 125 -8.66 4.75 -27.98
N GLY A 126 -8.97 4.25 -26.80
CA GLY A 126 -8.89 2.82 -26.43
C GLY A 126 -10.23 2.07 -26.34
N GLU A 127 -11.36 2.64 -26.85
CA GLU A 127 -12.66 1.94 -26.97
C GLU A 127 -12.87 1.34 -28.36
#